data_6c326b9849207c4aa9dffbad21c39815
#
_entry.id   6c326b9849207c4aa9dffbad21c39815
#
_cell.length_a   1.000
_cell.length_b   1.000
_cell.length_c   1.000
_cell.angle_alpha   90.00
_cell.angle_beta   90.00
_cell.angle_gamma   90.00
#
_symmetry.space_group_name_H-M   'P 1'
#
loop_
_entity.id
_entity.type
_entity.pdbx_description
1 polymer ?
#
loop_
_entity_poly.entity_id
_entity_poly.type
_entity_poly.pdbx_seq_one_letter_code
_entity_poly.pdbx_strand_id
1 'polypeptide(L)'
;LHPYKENVMLQISYIRDNKDKVITALAKKNMDAKSIVEDVIQLDENRRSTQVALDNTLSEANKLSSAIGDLMKNGEKAKAEILKLKTSQLKESSKELSEKLDTFASELMAKMYLLPNLPAAIVPEGKTPEENLTVFQEGAIPVLHQGAQPHWELVKKYDIIDFELGVKIAGAGFPVYKGKGAKLQRALIAYFLDKNTQAGYEEFQVPHLVNEASGYGTGQLPDKEGQMYHVGIDDLYLIPT
;
A
#
# COMPACT_ATOMS: atom_id res chain seq x y z
N LEU A 1 7.67 9.49 -25.76
CA LEU A 1 8.39 8.24 -25.46
C LEU A 1 9.10 8.43 -24.11
N HIS A 2 8.49 7.96 -23.04
CA HIS A 2 9.06 8.04 -21.69
C HIS A 2 10.21 7.02 -21.54
N PRO A 3 11.41 7.44 -21.11
CA PRO A 3 12.53 6.55 -20.83
C PRO A 3 12.43 5.79 -19.48
N TYR A 4 11.28 5.81 -18.82
CA TYR A 4 11.09 5.21 -17.49
C TYR A 4 10.42 3.83 -17.58
N LYS A 5 11.13 2.87 -18.19
CA LYS A 5 10.68 1.47 -18.26
C LYS A 5 10.97 0.64 -17.00
N GLU A 6 11.43 1.22 -15.90
CA GLU A 6 11.92 0.45 -14.73
C GLU A 6 11.34 0.84 -13.36
N ASN A 7 10.21 1.52 -13.28
CA ASN A 7 9.59 1.76 -11.97
C ASN A 7 8.40 0.85 -11.73
N VAL A 8 8.70 -0.41 -11.60
CA VAL A 8 7.86 -1.38 -10.90
C VAL A 8 7.93 -1.06 -9.40
N MET A 9 6.83 -1.21 -8.66
CA MET A 9 6.84 -1.11 -7.19
C MET A 9 8.02 -1.88 -6.62
N LEU A 10 8.60 -1.38 -5.52
CA LEU A 10 9.78 -1.96 -4.90
C LEU A 10 9.53 -3.43 -4.51
N GLN A 11 10.13 -4.35 -5.25
CA GLN A 11 9.98 -5.79 -5.06
C GLN A 11 11.01 -6.33 -4.08
N ILE A 12 10.64 -7.36 -3.33
CA ILE A 12 11.52 -8.04 -2.36
C ILE A 12 12.79 -8.59 -3.05
N SER A 13 12.65 -9.17 -4.25
CA SER A 13 13.78 -9.64 -5.04
C SER A 13 14.77 -8.51 -5.36
N TYR A 14 14.26 -7.34 -5.75
CA TYR A 14 15.11 -6.19 -6.02
C TYR A 14 15.84 -5.70 -4.76
N ILE A 15 15.16 -5.67 -3.61
CA ILE A 15 15.74 -5.28 -2.32
C ILE A 15 16.90 -6.20 -1.97
N ARG A 16 16.69 -7.52 -2.09
CA ARG A 16 17.70 -8.53 -1.80
C ARG A 16 18.94 -8.39 -2.70
N ASP A 17 18.71 -8.21 -4.00
CA ASP A 17 19.79 -8.20 -4.99
C ASP A 17 20.50 -6.84 -5.05
N ASN A 18 19.92 -5.77 -4.48
CA ASN A 18 20.44 -4.40 -4.53
C ASN A 18 20.40 -3.68 -3.15
N LYS A 19 20.69 -4.41 -2.06
CA LYS A 19 20.58 -3.92 -0.68
C LYS A 19 21.15 -2.51 -0.49
N ASP A 20 22.42 -2.30 -0.83
CA ASP A 20 23.12 -1.04 -0.59
C ASP A 20 22.56 0.11 -1.45
N LYS A 21 22.17 -0.19 -2.68
CA LYS A 21 21.48 0.77 -3.55
C LYS A 21 20.16 1.25 -2.96
N VAL A 22 19.37 0.31 -2.41
CA VAL A 22 18.08 0.62 -1.76
C VAL A 22 18.27 1.51 -0.56
N ILE A 23 19.22 1.16 0.33
CA ILE A 23 19.55 1.95 1.52
C ILE A 23 19.99 3.37 1.13
N THR A 24 20.92 3.48 0.17
CA THR A 24 21.42 4.78 -0.30
C THR A 24 20.32 5.63 -0.95
N ALA A 25 19.45 5.01 -1.75
CA ALA A 25 18.36 5.74 -2.39
C ALA A 25 17.31 6.23 -1.38
N LEU A 26 16.99 5.44 -0.35
CA LEU A 26 16.07 5.85 0.71
C LEU A 26 16.66 6.92 1.64
N ALA A 27 17.98 6.98 1.79
CA ALA A 27 18.63 8.07 2.51
C ALA A 27 18.35 9.45 1.89
N LYS A 28 18.14 9.55 0.56
CA LYS A 28 17.70 10.79 -0.10
C LYS A 28 16.34 11.30 0.40
N LYS A 29 15.51 10.42 0.94
CA LYS A 29 14.22 10.74 1.57
C LYS A 29 14.35 10.96 3.09
N ASN A 30 15.56 11.15 3.59
CA ASN A 30 15.88 11.24 5.01
C ASN A 30 15.43 10.03 5.84
N MET A 31 15.37 8.86 5.22
CA MET A 31 14.98 7.61 5.87
C MET A 31 16.23 6.77 6.16
N ASP A 32 16.49 6.48 7.44
CA ASP A 32 17.43 5.42 7.82
C ASP A 32 16.72 4.06 7.65
N ALA A 33 16.88 3.50 6.46
CA ALA A 33 16.21 2.26 6.07
C ALA A 33 17.05 1.01 6.34
N LYS A 34 18.29 1.13 6.87
CA LYS A 34 19.21 0.01 6.98
C LYS A 34 18.63 -1.18 7.74
N SER A 35 18.12 -0.94 8.95
CA SER A 35 17.54 -2.00 9.79
C SER A 35 16.33 -2.65 9.13
N ILE A 36 15.42 -1.84 8.56
CA ILE A 36 14.19 -2.36 7.92
C ILE A 36 14.53 -3.19 6.69
N VAL A 37 15.49 -2.77 5.88
CA VAL A 37 15.94 -3.53 4.70
C VAL A 37 16.58 -4.85 5.10
N GLU A 38 17.37 -4.88 6.18
CA GLU A 38 17.95 -6.10 6.73
C GLU A 38 16.88 -7.06 7.25
N ASP A 39 15.89 -6.56 7.98
CA ASP A 39 14.74 -7.33 8.45
C ASP A 39 13.96 -7.95 7.27
N VAL A 40 13.67 -7.17 6.23
CA VAL A 40 12.97 -7.64 5.03
C VAL A 40 13.72 -8.78 4.34
N ILE A 41 15.03 -8.67 4.18
CA ILE A 41 15.86 -9.72 3.57
C ILE A 41 15.86 -10.97 4.44
N GLN A 42 16.01 -10.84 5.75
CA GLN A 42 16.00 -11.98 6.67
C GLN A 42 14.65 -12.68 6.73
N LEU A 43 13.55 -11.92 6.75
CA LEU A 43 12.20 -12.48 6.74
C LEU A 43 11.89 -13.19 5.41
N ASP A 44 12.34 -12.66 4.27
CA ASP A 44 12.20 -13.34 2.97
C ASP A 44 12.99 -14.66 2.94
N GLU A 45 14.19 -14.69 3.50
CA GLU A 45 15.00 -15.91 3.59
C GLU A 45 14.33 -16.96 4.47
N ASN A 46 13.84 -16.57 5.66
CA ASN A 46 13.10 -17.44 6.56
C ASN A 46 11.83 -17.98 5.90
N ARG A 47 11.05 -17.12 5.23
CA ARG A 47 9.84 -17.50 4.50
C ARG A 47 10.16 -18.52 3.40
N ARG A 48 11.18 -18.28 2.59
CA ARG A 48 11.59 -19.16 1.48
C ARG A 48 12.10 -20.52 1.98
N SER A 49 12.95 -20.53 3.01
CA SER A 49 13.45 -21.77 3.59
C SER A 49 12.33 -22.60 4.24
N THR A 50 11.38 -21.93 4.93
CA THR A 50 10.20 -22.58 5.50
C THR A 50 9.28 -23.14 4.42
N GLN A 51 9.09 -22.43 3.30
CA GLN A 51 8.32 -22.92 2.15
C GLN A 51 8.92 -24.20 1.59
N VAL A 52 10.24 -24.23 1.37
CA VAL A 52 10.95 -25.43 0.88
C VAL A 52 10.82 -26.60 1.86
N ALA A 53 10.91 -26.33 3.16
CA ALA A 53 10.71 -27.36 4.19
C ALA A 53 9.28 -27.91 4.17
N LEU A 54 8.27 -27.05 4.05
CA LEU A 54 6.87 -27.43 3.93
C LEU A 54 6.61 -28.28 2.69
N ASP A 55 7.10 -27.86 1.54
CA ASP A 55 6.93 -28.58 0.26
C ASP A 55 7.56 -29.98 0.34
N ASN A 56 8.75 -30.12 0.93
CA ASN A 56 9.42 -31.40 1.13
C ASN A 56 8.62 -32.29 2.08
N THR A 57 8.11 -31.74 3.21
CA THR A 57 7.32 -32.48 4.18
C THR A 57 6.02 -32.99 3.57
N LEU A 58 5.33 -32.16 2.80
CA LEU A 58 4.10 -32.53 2.10
C LEU A 58 4.37 -33.58 1.00
N SER A 59 5.48 -33.46 0.26
CA SER A 59 5.90 -34.46 -0.74
C SER A 59 6.16 -35.82 -0.10
N GLU A 60 6.86 -35.84 1.06
CA GLU A 60 7.13 -37.09 1.79
C GLU A 60 5.81 -37.70 2.34
N ALA A 61 4.94 -36.89 2.92
CA ALA A 61 3.63 -37.34 3.41
C ALA A 61 2.77 -37.96 2.31
N ASN A 62 2.79 -37.38 1.10
CA ASN A 62 2.06 -37.90 -0.05
C ASN A 62 2.64 -39.24 -0.55
N LYS A 63 3.97 -39.37 -0.61
CA LYS A 63 4.65 -40.64 -0.96
C LYS A 63 4.31 -41.74 0.04
N LEU A 64 4.35 -41.45 1.33
CA LEU A 64 3.99 -42.43 2.38
C LEU A 64 2.51 -42.79 2.31
N SER A 65 1.63 -41.86 2.04
CA SER A 65 0.20 -42.12 1.87
C SER A 65 -0.09 -43.08 0.70
N SER A 66 0.61 -42.93 -0.42
CA SER A 66 0.54 -43.87 -1.54
C SER A 66 1.06 -45.24 -1.16
N ALA A 67 2.22 -45.33 -0.50
CA ALA A 67 2.80 -46.58 -0.03
C ALA A 67 1.91 -47.34 1.00
N ILE A 68 1.22 -46.60 1.86
CA ILE A 68 0.21 -47.19 2.80
C ILE A 68 -0.91 -47.89 2.02
N GLY A 69 -1.40 -47.21 0.93
CA GLY A 69 -2.44 -47.79 0.08
C GLY A 69 -2.01 -49.12 -0.55
N ASP A 70 -0.78 -49.23 -1.04
CA ASP A 70 -0.22 -50.43 -1.64
C ASP A 70 0.03 -51.54 -0.62
N LEU A 71 0.57 -51.21 0.58
CA LEU A 71 0.76 -52.17 1.66
C LEU A 71 -0.57 -52.74 2.17
N MET A 72 -1.62 -51.91 2.24
CA MET A 72 -2.97 -52.37 2.64
C MET A 72 -3.56 -53.32 1.62
N LYS A 73 -3.40 -53.07 0.32
CA LYS A 73 -3.84 -53.99 -0.76
C LYS A 73 -3.09 -55.34 -0.68
N ASN A 74 -1.81 -55.32 -0.31
CA ASN A 74 -0.97 -56.52 -0.20
C ASN A 74 -1.14 -57.27 1.15
N GLY A 75 -2.00 -56.80 2.04
CA GLY A 75 -2.23 -57.44 3.34
C GLY A 75 -1.18 -57.15 4.41
N GLU A 76 -0.19 -56.28 4.16
CA GLU A 76 0.94 -55.99 5.05
C GLU A 76 0.56 -54.91 6.12
N LYS A 77 -0.48 -55.23 6.94
CA LYS A 77 -1.08 -54.28 7.89
C LYS A 77 -0.09 -53.71 8.90
N ALA A 78 0.82 -54.52 9.45
CA ALA A 78 1.79 -54.05 10.44
C ALA A 78 2.74 -52.95 9.88
N LYS A 79 3.22 -53.12 8.65
CA LYS A 79 4.05 -52.12 7.99
C LYS A 79 3.24 -50.85 7.66
N ALA A 80 1.97 -51.01 7.24
CA ALA A 80 1.09 -49.89 6.99
C ALA A 80 0.85 -49.04 8.24
N GLU A 81 0.69 -49.64 9.43
CA GLU A 81 0.53 -48.89 10.67
C GLU A 81 1.75 -48.05 11.05
N ILE A 82 2.96 -48.55 10.84
CA ILE A 82 4.20 -47.81 11.07
C ILE A 82 4.24 -46.56 10.16
N LEU A 83 3.88 -46.71 8.87
CA LEU A 83 3.86 -45.58 7.92
C LEU A 83 2.73 -44.59 8.25
N LYS A 84 1.61 -45.04 8.78
CA LYS A 84 0.54 -44.15 9.24
C LYS A 84 1.01 -43.25 10.39
N LEU A 85 1.73 -43.81 11.38
CA LEU A 85 2.29 -43.02 12.49
C LEU A 85 3.26 -41.95 11.93
N LYS A 86 4.15 -42.33 11.01
CA LYS A 86 5.07 -41.39 10.37
C LYS A 86 4.31 -40.31 9.57
N THR A 87 3.27 -40.70 8.85
CA THR A 87 2.44 -39.75 8.09
C THR A 87 1.70 -38.76 9.00
N SER A 88 1.26 -39.23 10.18
CA SER A 88 0.65 -38.37 11.19
C SER A 88 1.63 -37.33 11.73
N GLN A 89 2.87 -37.72 12.03
CA GLN A 89 3.92 -36.79 12.45
C GLN A 89 4.25 -35.76 11.37
N LEU A 90 4.34 -36.20 10.10
CA LEU A 90 4.57 -35.27 8.99
C LEU A 90 3.41 -34.29 8.79
N LYS A 91 2.17 -34.70 9.02
CA LYS A 91 1.00 -33.79 8.99
C LYS A 91 1.07 -32.74 10.09
N GLU A 92 1.47 -33.12 11.30
CA GLU A 92 1.65 -32.17 12.40
C GLU A 92 2.78 -31.19 12.10
N SER A 93 3.94 -31.69 11.65
CA SER A 93 5.04 -30.84 11.21
C SER A 93 4.66 -29.92 10.05
N SER A 94 3.87 -30.38 9.08
CA SER A 94 3.41 -29.53 7.98
C SER A 94 2.47 -28.40 8.46
N LYS A 95 1.68 -28.65 9.48
CA LYS A 95 0.83 -27.63 10.10
C LYS A 95 1.67 -26.56 10.78
N GLU A 96 2.66 -26.97 11.61
CA GLU A 96 3.58 -26.02 12.25
C GLU A 96 4.36 -25.18 11.24
N LEU A 97 4.83 -25.81 10.15
CA LEU A 97 5.53 -25.10 9.08
C LEU A 97 4.62 -24.12 8.35
N SER A 98 3.36 -24.47 8.13
CA SER A 98 2.37 -23.57 7.53
C SER A 98 2.11 -22.35 8.43
N GLU A 99 1.92 -22.55 9.74
CA GLU A 99 1.72 -21.47 10.70
C GLU A 99 2.93 -20.52 10.76
N LYS A 100 4.15 -21.08 10.73
CA LYS A 100 5.39 -20.28 10.64
C LYS A 100 5.49 -19.50 9.33
N LEU A 101 5.09 -20.11 8.22
CA LEU A 101 5.10 -19.47 6.91
C LEU A 101 4.15 -18.28 6.88
N ASP A 102 2.94 -18.43 7.41
CA ASP A 102 1.96 -17.35 7.51
C ASP A 102 2.46 -16.21 8.40
N THR A 103 3.14 -16.54 9.50
CA THR A 103 3.76 -15.56 10.39
C THR A 103 4.83 -14.76 9.64
N PHE A 104 5.79 -15.44 9.00
CA PHE A 104 6.84 -14.76 8.24
C PHE A 104 6.28 -13.93 7.07
N ALA A 105 5.24 -14.41 6.40
CA ALA A 105 4.60 -13.67 5.33
C ALA A 105 3.94 -12.38 5.84
N SER A 106 3.27 -12.44 6.98
CA SER A 106 2.61 -11.28 7.61
C SER A 106 3.64 -10.26 8.11
N GLU A 107 4.69 -10.71 8.80
CA GLU A 107 5.77 -9.84 9.28
C GLU A 107 6.52 -9.18 8.12
N LEU A 108 6.81 -9.95 7.07
CA LEU A 108 7.46 -9.44 5.86
C LEU A 108 6.61 -8.34 5.21
N MET A 109 5.31 -8.56 5.06
CA MET A 109 4.41 -7.57 4.49
C MET A 109 4.34 -6.31 5.34
N ALA A 110 4.26 -6.44 6.67
CA ALA A 110 4.27 -5.31 7.59
C ALA A 110 5.56 -4.45 7.45
N LYS A 111 6.72 -5.10 7.29
CA LYS A 111 8.00 -4.39 7.05
C LYS A 111 8.05 -3.74 5.66
N MET A 112 7.52 -4.40 4.63
CA MET A 112 7.45 -3.86 3.27
C MET A 112 6.61 -2.57 3.20
N TYR A 113 5.51 -2.47 3.94
CA TYR A 113 4.69 -1.26 4.01
C TYR A 113 5.41 -0.05 4.62
N LEU A 114 6.48 -0.28 5.38
CA LEU A 114 7.30 0.82 5.91
C LEU A 114 8.26 1.39 4.87
N LEU A 115 8.57 0.66 3.81
CA LEU A 115 9.51 1.06 2.77
C LEU A 115 8.78 1.78 1.63
N PRO A 116 9.04 3.07 1.40
CA PRO A 116 8.50 3.77 0.23
C PRO A 116 9.24 3.34 -1.04
N ASN A 117 8.65 3.62 -2.20
CA ASN A 117 9.34 3.45 -3.48
C ASN A 117 10.60 4.33 -3.55
N LEU A 118 11.60 3.84 -4.29
CA LEU A 118 12.86 4.53 -4.48
C LEU A 118 12.67 5.81 -5.30
N PRO A 119 13.31 6.92 -4.90
CA PRO A 119 13.31 8.13 -5.70
C PRO A 119 14.09 7.93 -7.00
N ALA A 120 13.66 8.58 -8.07
CA ALA A 120 14.41 8.61 -9.32
C ALA A 120 15.81 9.25 -9.12
N ALA A 121 16.75 8.94 -10.00
CA ALA A 121 18.13 9.44 -9.88
C ALA A 121 18.21 10.97 -9.88
N ILE A 122 17.30 11.64 -10.60
CA ILE A 122 17.22 13.10 -10.71
C ILE A 122 16.75 13.79 -9.41
N VAL A 123 16.09 13.04 -8.50
CA VAL A 123 15.58 13.61 -7.24
C VAL A 123 16.76 13.98 -6.35
N PRO A 124 16.88 15.27 -5.93
CA PRO A 124 17.95 15.70 -5.02
C PRO A 124 17.72 15.14 -3.61
N GLU A 125 18.76 15.22 -2.78
CA GLU A 125 18.61 15.11 -1.34
C GLU A 125 17.92 16.37 -0.82
N GLY A 126 16.98 16.23 0.11
CA GLY A 126 16.28 17.37 0.68
C GLY A 126 15.35 16.98 1.82
N LYS A 127 15.08 17.96 2.69
CA LYS A 127 14.18 17.81 3.85
C LYS A 127 12.93 18.66 3.73
N THR A 128 12.99 19.70 2.91
CA THR A 128 11.93 20.69 2.80
C THR A 128 11.55 20.92 1.32
N PRO A 129 10.36 21.43 1.02
CA PRO A 129 9.94 21.74 -0.34
C PRO A 129 10.85 22.71 -1.09
N GLU A 130 11.55 23.61 -0.37
CA GLU A 130 12.45 24.59 -0.96
C GLU A 130 13.70 23.95 -1.60
N GLU A 131 14.03 22.73 -1.21
CA GLU A 131 15.14 21.94 -1.76
C GLU A 131 14.75 21.15 -3.00
N ASN A 132 13.47 21.19 -3.42
CA ASN A 132 13.00 20.53 -4.61
C ASN A 132 13.59 21.15 -5.88
N LEU A 133 14.03 20.29 -6.80
CA LEU A 133 14.51 20.71 -8.10
C LEU A 133 13.33 21.01 -9.04
N THR A 134 13.21 22.25 -9.50
CA THR A 134 12.28 22.61 -10.58
C THR A 134 12.81 22.06 -11.91
N VAL A 135 12.20 21.00 -12.42
CA VAL A 135 12.61 20.35 -13.68
C VAL A 135 11.95 20.94 -14.92
N PHE A 136 10.83 21.64 -14.75
CA PHE A 136 10.11 22.30 -15.82
C PHE A 136 9.28 23.46 -15.27
N GLN A 137 9.29 24.58 -15.98
CA GLN A 137 8.44 25.74 -15.70
C GLN A 137 8.06 26.38 -17.01
N GLU A 138 6.79 26.65 -17.22
CA GLU A 138 6.24 27.30 -18.42
C GLU A 138 5.23 28.37 -18.05
N GLY A 139 5.15 29.41 -18.90
CA GLY A 139 4.26 30.53 -18.73
C GLY A 139 4.82 31.63 -17.82
N ALA A 140 4.19 32.79 -17.87
CA ALA A 140 4.52 33.93 -17.01
C ALA A 140 3.68 33.88 -15.73
N ILE A 141 4.33 34.07 -14.58
CA ILE A 141 3.61 34.26 -13.30
C ILE A 141 2.89 35.63 -13.42
N PRO A 142 1.54 35.66 -13.26
CA PRO A 142 0.80 36.91 -13.36
C PRO A 142 1.17 37.86 -12.21
N VAL A 143 1.44 39.11 -12.53
CA VAL A 143 1.62 40.15 -11.53
C VAL A 143 0.23 40.56 -11.04
N LEU A 144 -0.05 40.29 -9.78
CA LEU A 144 -1.31 40.68 -9.17
C LEU A 144 -1.33 42.20 -8.90
N HIS A 145 -2.48 42.83 -9.05
CA HIS A 145 -2.65 44.25 -8.76
C HIS A 145 -2.49 44.51 -7.24
N GLN A 146 -2.18 45.78 -6.90
CA GLN A 146 -2.03 46.25 -5.54
C GLN A 146 -3.37 46.21 -4.78
N GLY A 147 -3.80 45.32 -4.13
CA GLY A 147 -5.10 45.10 -3.48
C GLY A 147 -5.75 43.80 -3.88
N ALA A 148 -4.97 42.89 -4.50
CA ALA A 148 -5.39 41.53 -4.68
C ALA A 148 -5.65 40.89 -3.31
N GLN A 149 -6.80 40.24 -3.18
CA GLN A 149 -7.24 39.61 -1.94
C GLN A 149 -7.01 38.11 -2.02
N PRO A 150 -6.57 37.46 -0.92
CA PRO A 150 -6.42 36.02 -0.87
C PRO A 150 -7.79 35.32 -0.95
N HIS A 151 -7.81 34.04 -1.30
CA HIS A 151 -9.05 33.30 -1.54
C HIS A 151 -10.00 33.28 -0.30
N TRP A 152 -9.48 33.24 0.92
CA TRP A 152 -10.31 33.26 2.13
C TRP A 152 -11.06 34.60 2.33
N GLU A 153 -10.52 35.71 1.86
CA GLU A 153 -11.23 37.01 1.85
C GLU A 153 -12.24 37.07 0.71
N LEU A 154 -11.90 36.53 -0.46
CA LEU A 154 -12.80 36.49 -1.62
C LEU A 154 -14.02 35.64 -1.34
N VAL A 155 -13.87 34.44 -0.74
CA VAL A 155 -15.01 33.57 -0.41
C VAL A 155 -15.94 34.21 0.62
N LYS A 156 -15.41 34.97 1.56
CA LYS A 156 -16.19 35.77 2.52
C LYS A 156 -16.90 36.95 1.83
N LYS A 157 -16.17 37.70 0.99
CA LYS A 157 -16.71 38.83 0.23
C LYS A 157 -17.86 38.44 -0.69
N TYR A 158 -17.74 37.31 -1.38
CA TYR A 158 -18.77 36.80 -2.28
C TYR A 158 -19.78 35.86 -1.61
N ASP A 159 -19.61 35.58 -0.34
CA ASP A 159 -20.50 34.73 0.48
C ASP A 159 -20.76 33.35 -0.15
N ILE A 160 -19.69 32.70 -0.61
CA ILE A 160 -19.76 31.44 -1.37
C ILE A 160 -19.29 30.21 -0.60
N ILE A 161 -18.50 30.41 0.47
CA ILE A 161 -18.07 29.35 1.40
C ILE A 161 -18.18 29.87 2.83
N ASP A 162 -18.74 29.07 3.72
CA ASP A 162 -18.90 29.36 5.13
C ASP A 162 -18.07 28.40 5.98
N PHE A 163 -16.92 28.85 6.45
CA PHE A 163 -16.02 28.07 7.29
C PHE A 163 -16.50 27.98 8.74
N GLU A 164 -17.18 29.03 9.25
CA GLU A 164 -17.67 29.04 10.62
C GLU A 164 -18.80 28.01 10.80
N LEU A 165 -19.69 27.92 9.82
CA LEU A 165 -20.72 26.88 9.79
C LEU A 165 -20.11 25.48 9.64
N GLY A 166 -19.06 25.32 8.83
CA GLY A 166 -18.33 24.06 8.69
C GLY A 166 -17.75 23.59 10.01
N VAL A 167 -17.12 24.47 10.76
CA VAL A 167 -16.60 24.16 12.11
C VAL A 167 -17.70 23.70 13.07
N LYS A 168 -18.87 24.32 13.02
CA LYS A 168 -20.03 23.92 13.87
C LYS A 168 -20.56 22.53 13.51
N ILE A 169 -20.50 22.14 12.24
CA ILE A 169 -21.06 20.87 11.75
C ILE A 169 -20.07 19.72 11.97
N ALA A 170 -18.77 19.91 11.66
CA ALA A 170 -17.84 18.81 11.57
C ALA A 170 -16.45 19.09 12.19
N GLY A 171 -16.20 20.32 12.66
CA GLY A 171 -14.90 20.68 13.21
C GLY A 171 -14.03 21.51 12.26
N ALA A 172 -12.79 21.78 12.69
CA ALA A 172 -11.84 22.60 11.93
C ALA A 172 -11.50 21.97 10.57
N GLY A 173 -11.40 22.79 9.55
CA GLY A 173 -11.01 22.35 8.21
C GLY A 173 -12.17 21.96 7.28
N PHE A 174 -13.39 21.88 7.78
CA PHE A 174 -14.57 21.54 6.96
C PHE A 174 -15.25 22.81 6.41
N PRO A 175 -15.32 22.98 5.06
CA PRO A 175 -16.03 24.10 4.44
C PRO A 175 -17.51 23.75 4.21
N VAL A 176 -18.38 24.77 4.24
CA VAL A 176 -19.74 24.66 3.71
C VAL A 176 -19.87 25.55 2.49
N TYR A 177 -20.04 24.94 1.33
CA TYR A 177 -20.32 25.65 0.10
C TYR A 177 -21.78 26.11 0.08
N LYS A 178 -22.04 27.37 -0.27
CA LYS A 178 -23.41 27.89 -0.32
C LYS A 178 -23.70 28.70 -1.59
N GLY A 179 -24.96 28.72 -1.97
CA GLY A 179 -25.45 29.53 -3.09
C GLY A 179 -24.67 29.32 -4.40
N LYS A 180 -24.07 30.39 -4.91
CA LYS A 180 -23.27 30.38 -6.13
C LYS A 180 -22.00 29.52 -6.00
N GLY A 181 -21.41 29.43 -4.79
CA GLY A 181 -20.25 28.59 -4.52
C GLY A 181 -20.57 27.11 -4.67
N ALA A 182 -21.68 26.63 -4.10
CA ALA A 182 -22.13 25.25 -4.27
C ALA A 182 -22.46 24.92 -5.74
N LYS A 183 -23.05 25.86 -6.47
CA LYS A 183 -23.29 25.70 -7.93
C LYS A 183 -22.00 25.60 -8.71
N LEU A 184 -21.01 26.46 -8.39
CA LEU A 184 -19.69 26.46 -9.05
C LEU A 184 -18.95 25.13 -8.79
N GLN A 185 -18.92 24.65 -7.56
CA GLN A 185 -18.31 23.37 -7.21
C GLN A 185 -18.87 22.22 -8.04
N ARG A 186 -20.21 22.09 -8.11
CA ARG A 186 -20.85 21.05 -8.95
C ARG A 186 -20.51 21.20 -10.44
N ALA A 187 -20.46 22.43 -10.94
CA ALA A 187 -20.12 22.71 -12.35
C ALA A 187 -18.68 22.31 -12.66
N LEU A 188 -17.75 22.55 -11.72
CA LEU A 188 -16.34 22.13 -11.88
C LEU A 188 -16.19 20.61 -11.85
N ILE A 189 -16.90 19.93 -10.95
CA ILE A 189 -16.89 18.45 -10.92
C ILE A 189 -17.40 17.89 -12.26
N ALA A 190 -18.56 18.36 -12.75
CA ALA A 190 -19.10 17.93 -14.04
C ALA A 190 -18.12 18.23 -15.20
N TYR A 191 -17.53 19.42 -15.21
CA TYR A 191 -16.56 19.80 -16.24
C TYR A 191 -15.34 18.88 -16.28
N PHE A 192 -14.78 18.53 -15.12
CA PHE A 192 -13.63 17.63 -15.05
C PHE A 192 -13.99 16.20 -15.48
N LEU A 193 -15.13 15.68 -15.05
CA LEU A 193 -15.60 14.36 -15.47
C LEU A 193 -15.83 14.31 -17.00
N ASP A 194 -16.53 15.31 -17.56
CA ASP A 194 -16.77 15.40 -18.99
C ASP A 194 -15.46 15.48 -19.80
N LYS A 195 -14.48 16.27 -19.32
CA LYS A 195 -13.19 16.39 -19.99
C LYS A 195 -12.37 15.11 -19.95
N ASN A 196 -12.37 14.41 -18.83
CA ASN A 196 -11.63 13.17 -18.70
C ASN A 196 -12.28 12.04 -19.53
N THR A 197 -13.61 11.92 -19.52
CA THR A 197 -14.30 10.94 -20.36
C THR A 197 -14.12 11.21 -21.87
N GLN A 198 -14.14 12.47 -22.29
CA GLN A 198 -13.78 12.86 -23.66
C GLN A 198 -12.33 12.52 -24.04
N ALA A 199 -11.41 12.51 -23.06
CA ALA A 199 -10.02 12.10 -23.25
C ALA A 199 -9.81 10.58 -23.25
N GLY A 200 -10.89 9.79 -23.09
CA GLY A 200 -10.87 8.33 -23.13
C GLY A 200 -10.72 7.63 -21.78
N TYR A 201 -10.84 8.36 -20.67
CA TYR A 201 -10.94 7.76 -19.35
C TYR A 201 -12.37 7.25 -19.10
N GLU A 202 -12.48 6.12 -18.39
CA GLU A 202 -13.76 5.58 -17.94
C GLU A 202 -14.11 6.13 -16.55
N GLU A 203 -15.35 6.59 -16.36
CA GLU A 203 -15.83 7.13 -15.09
C GLU A 203 -16.33 6.00 -14.18
N PHE A 204 -15.86 5.99 -12.93
CA PHE A 204 -16.29 5.06 -11.89
C PHE A 204 -16.80 5.82 -10.66
N GLN A 205 -17.99 5.47 -10.20
CA GLN A 205 -18.52 5.91 -8.92
C GLN A 205 -18.26 4.82 -7.87
N VAL A 206 -17.25 5.03 -7.05
CA VAL A 206 -16.85 4.10 -5.99
C VAL A 206 -17.50 4.43 -4.64
N PRO A 207 -17.60 3.45 -3.70
CA PRO A 207 -18.03 3.75 -2.33
C PRO A 207 -17.08 4.71 -1.63
N HIS A 208 -17.64 5.56 -0.75
CA HIS A 208 -16.83 6.47 0.06
C HIS A 208 -16.20 5.79 1.27
N LEU A 209 -16.72 4.64 1.69
CA LEU A 209 -16.15 3.78 2.72
C LEU A 209 -15.51 2.56 2.07
N VAL A 210 -14.29 2.26 2.47
CA VAL A 210 -13.49 1.14 1.93
C VAL A 210 -12.96 0.28 3.06
N ASN A 211 -12.68 -0.98 2.77
CA ASN A 211 -12.02 -1.87 3.71
C ASN A 211 -10.51 -1.59 3.83
N GLU A 212 -9.88 -2.17 4.84
CA GLU A 212 -8.45 -2.01 5.12
C GLU A 212 -7.57 -2.40 3.91
N ALA A 213 -7.89 -3.50 3.23
CA ALA A 213 -7.14 -3.98 2.09
C ALA A 213 -7.10 -2.97 0.93
N SER A 214 -8.20 -2.24 0.69
CA SER A 214 -8.26 -1.16 -0.31
C SER A 214 -7.39 0.03 0.12
N GLY A 215 -7.35 0.36 1.41
CA GLY A 215 -6.49 1.40 1.96
C GLY A 215 -4.99 1.08 1.74
N TYR A 216 -4.57 -0.15 2.00
CA TYR A 216 -3.20 -0.61 1.69
C TYR A 216 -2.93 -0.64 0.19
N GLY A 217 -3.88 -1.12 -0.62
CA GLY A 217 -3.73 -1.20 -2.07
C GLY A 217 -3.53 0.15 -2.77
N THR A 218 -4.06 1.21 -2.20
CA THR A 218 -3.91 2.59 -2.70
C THR A 218 -2.79 3.38 -2.01
N GLY A 219 -2.11 2.79 -1.01
CA GLY A 219 -1.02 3.42 -0.27
C GLY A 219 -1.47 4.48 0.75
N GLN A 220 -2.75 4.48 1.12
CA GLN A 220 -3.29 5.33 2.18
C GLN A 220 -3.04 4.74 3.58
N LEU A 221 -2.94 3.43 3.67
CA LEU A 221 -2.49 2.72 4.86
C LEU A 221 -1.05 2.20 4.67
N PRO A 222 -0.25 2.10 5.75
CA PRO A 222 -0.55 2.57 7.10
C PRO A 222 -0.66 4.08 7.16
N ASP A 223 -1.68 4.60 7.84
CA ASP A 223 -1.94 6.04 7.95
C ASP A 223 -0.93 6.70 8.90
N LYS A 224 0.20 7.16 8.34
CA LYS A 224 1.30 7.78 9.08
C LYS A 224 1.01 9.22 9.51
N GLU A 225 0.04 9.86 8.87
CA GLU A 225 -0.28 11.28 9.04
C GLU A 225 -1.63 11.51 9.74
N GLY A 226 -2.37 10.45 10.07
CA GLY A 226 -3.67 10.53 10.72
C GLY A 226 -4.75 11.17 9.83
N GLN A 227 -4.71 10.92 8.52
CA GLN A 227 -5.61 11.54 7.54
C GLN A 227 -6.89 10.74 7.28
N MET A 228 -6.91 9.47 7.65
CA MET A 228 -8.07 8.60 7.42
C MET A 228 -8.98 8.53 8.64
N TYR A 229 -10.28 8.72 8.42
CA TYR A 229 -11.29 8.42 9.44
C TYR A 229 -11.59 6.93 9.45
N HIS A 230 -11.42 6.29 10.60
CA HIS A 230 -11.75 4.87 10.81
C HIS A 230 -13.11 4.73 11.49
N VAL A 231 -14.01 3.97 10.87
CA VAL A 231 -15.33 3.63 11.41
C VAL A 231 -15.21 2.30 12.15
N GLY A 232 -14.93 2.36 13.45
CA GLY A 232 -14.55 1.18 14.25
C GLY A 232 -15.64 0.12 14.41
N ILE A 233 -16.94 0.45 14.20
CA ILE A 233 -18.05 -0.52 14.31
C ILE A 233 -18.03 -1.48 13.10
N ASP A 234 -17.76 -0.98 11.90
CA ASP A 234 -17.84 -1.74 10.66
C ASP A 234 -16.44 -2.07 10.10
N ASP A 235 -15.38 -1.63 10.78
CA ASP A 235 -13.98 -1.75 10.32
C ASP A 235 -13.78 -1.23 8.89
N LEU A 236 -14.32 -0.05 8.63
CA LEU A 236 -14.24 0.64 7.35
C LEU A 236 -13.51 1.97 7.49
N TYR A 237 -12.93 2.43 6.42
CA TYR A 237 -12.20 3.69 6.35
C TYR A 237 -12.89 4.63 5.38
N LEU A 238 -13.03 5.91 5.78
CA LEU A 238 -13.48 6.95 4.86
C LEU A 238 -12.31 7.33 3.94
N ILE A 239 -12.53 7.32 2.62
CA ILE A 239 -11.49 7.67 1.65
C ILE A 239 -11.03 9.12 1.85
N PRO A 240 -9.71 9.40 1.95
CA PRO A 240 -9.18 10.76 2.06
C PRO A 240 -9.11 11.40 0.67
N THR A 241 -9.81 12.48 0.44
CA THR A 241 -9.76 13.24 -0.83
C THR A 241 -9.74 14.73 -0.56
#